data_3f58e1420d37a2b6e7219f5b384ae44a
#
_entry.id   3f58e1420d37a2b6e7219f5b384ae44a
#
_cell.length_a   1.000
_cell.length_b   1.000
_cell.length_c   1.000
_cell.angle_alpha   90.00
_cell.angle_beta   90.00
_cell.angle_gamma   90.00
#
_symmetry.space_group_name_H-M   'P 1'
#
loop_
_entity.id
_entity.type
_entity.pdbx_description
1 polymer ?
#
loop_
_entity_poly.entity_id
_entity_poly.type
_entity_poly.pdbx_seq_one_letter_code
_entity_poly.pdbx_strand_id
1 'polypeptide(L)'
;MMMHLMMATEKSALKGLLGAFHPGIVHFPIALLAVGALAEIVQILRKRREPWAGTPLLAYLAAAAAVPASIFGFMLADYGGNEGDLIDLHKWLGIASTVAALAAAGSAIKAKTCFPSLVALRLSLILGAGLVGATGYMGGELVFEKDHILKHVRILFGLAPQKSDQQDQKVVPPPPPTPASDKVDFVRDIAPLLQTACFRCHGGEKVKGKFKLNTKKTAYEGGESGKAINPGKPSLSKLYTSLTDPDEDVLMPPPKEKIRPSKEQIEKVKKWIEEGADWPEGFEFKK
;
A
#
# COMPACT_ATOMS: atom_id res chain seq x y z
N MET A 1 -21.79 9.41 -28.90
CA MET A 1 -21.40 9.73 -27.51
C MET A 1 -21.53 8.51 -26.57
N MET A 2 -22.68 7.80 -26.56
CA MET A 2 -22.89 6.61 -25.68
C MET A 2 -21.95 5.44 -25.98
N MET A 3 -21.68 5.12 -27.24
CA MET A 3 -20.75 4.05 -27.63
C MET A 3 -19.29 4.32 -27.21
N HIS A 4 -18.86 5.58 -27.22
CA HIS A 4 -17.52 5.99 -26.75
C HIS A 4 -17.39 5.85 -25.22
N LEU A 5 -18.45 6.12 -24.47
CA LEU A 5 -18.51 5.97 -23.02
C LEU A 5 -18.47 4.49 -22.61
N MET A 6 -19.20 3.61 -23.30
CA MET A 6 -19.18 2.16 -23.08
C MET A 6 -17.80 1.56 -23.34
N MET A 7 -17.14 1.95 -24.44
CA MET A 7 -15.77 1.47 -24.74
C MET A 7 -14.73 1.97 -23.73
N ALA A 8 -14.91 3.14 -23.14
CA ALA A 8 -14.03 3.67 -22.10
C ALA A 8 -14.20 2.91 -20.77
N THR A 9 -15.43 2.54 -20.40
CA THR A 9 -15.71 1.75 -19.19
C THR A 9 -15.20 0.31 -19.31
N GLU A 10 -15.35 -0.32 -20.47
CA GLU A 10 -14.80 -1.67 -20.73
C GLU A 10 -13.28 -1.70 -20.68
N LYS A 11 -12.58 -0.70 -21.27
CA LYS A 11 -11.11 -0.59 -21.18
C LYS A 11 -10.63 -0.38 -19.76
N SER A 12 -11.35 0.39 -18.95
CA SER A 12 -11.04 0.60 -17.54
C SER A 12 -11.22 -0.69 -16.73
N ALA A 13 -12.32 -1.43 -16.95
CA ALA A 13 -12.58 -2.70 -16.30
C ALA A 13 -11.53 -3.76 -16.65
N LEU A 14 -11.10 -3.85 -17.92
CA LEU A 14 -10.05 -4.77 -18.35
C LEU A 14 -8.70 -4.44 -17.71
N LYS A 15 -8.32 -3.14 -17.62
CA LYS A 15 -7.10 -2.73 -16.90
C LYS A 15 -7.14 -3.13 -15.42
N GLY A 16 -8.28 -2.92 -14.77
CA GLY A 16 -8.47 -3.32 -13.37
C GLY A 16 -8.35 -4.83 -13.19
N LEU A 17 -8.98 -5.62 -14.07
CA LEU A 17 -8.90 -7.07 -14.02
C LEU A 17 -7.47 -7.59 -14.24
N LEU A 18 -6.77 -7.13 -15.28
CA LEU A 18 -5.40 -7.55 -15.57
C LEU A 18 -4.44 -7.07 -14.47
N GLY A 19 -4.61 -5.85 -13.98
CA GLY A 19 -3.84 -5.31 -12.87
C GLY A 19 -3.99 -6.13 -11.58
N ALA A 20 -5.18 -6.68 -11.32
CA ALA A 20 -5.45 -7.52 -10.14
C ALA A 20 -4.60 -8.82 -10.11
N PHE A 21 -4.09 -9.29 -11.26
CA PHE A 21 -3.17 -10.43 -11.30
C PHE A 21 -1.74 -10.08 -10.92
N HIS A 22 -1.36 -8.79 -10.90
CA HIS A 22 0.02 -8.37 -10.58
C HIS A 22 0.55 -8.98 -9.27
N PRO A 23 -0.14 -8.94 -8.11
CA PRO A 23 0.36 -9.53 -6.87
C PRO A 23 0.63 -11.03 -6.95
N GLY A 24 -0.13 -11.75 -7.77
CA GLY A 24 0.07 -13.19 -7.97
C GLY A 24 1.25 -13.50 -8.89
N ILE A 25 1.32 -12.83 -10.05
CA ILE A 25 2.31 -13.15 -11.08
C ILE A 25 3.73 -12.76 -10.71
N VAL A 26 3.94 -11.73 -9.87
CA VAL A 26 5.28 -11.28 -9.43
C VAL A 26 6.05 -12.34 -8.68
N HIS A 27 5.39 -13.32 -8.06
CA HIS A 27 6.04 -14.40 -7.33
C HIS A 27 6.90 -15.30 -8.26
N PHE A 28 6.52 -15.43 -9.54
CA PHE A 28 7.28 -16.22 -10.48
C PHE A 28 8.66 -15.62 -10.78
N PRO A 29 8.81 -14.38 -11.29
CA PRO A 29 10.13 -13.81 -11.54
C PRO A 29 10.94 -13.68 -10.25
N ILE A 30 10.34 -13.40 -9.08
CA ILE A 30 11.06 -13.37 -7.80
C ILE A 30 11.70 -14.71 -7.51
N ALA A 31 10.93 -15.79 -7.52
CA ALA A 31 11.44 -17.13 -7.23
C ALA A 31 12.48 -17.59 -8.24
N LEU A 32 12.23 -17.39 -9.54
CA LEU A 32 13.11 -17.86 -10.62
C LEU A 32 14.45 -17.13 -10.63
N LEU A 33 14.46 -15.81 -10.41
CA LEU A 33 15.71 -15.04 -10.30
C LEU A 33 16.48 -15.41 -9.03
N ALA A 34 15.80 -15.56 -7.90
CA ALA A 34 16.42 -15.92 -6.64
C ALA A 34 17.08 -17.32 -6.71
N VAL A 35 16.35 -18.32 -7.23
CA VAL A 35 16.89 -19.69 -7.40
C VAL A 35 18.01 -19.72 -8.42
N GLY A 36 17.88 -19.01 -9.55
CA GLY A 36 18.93 -18.90 -10.56
C GLY A 36 20.20 -18.24 -10.02
N ALA A 37 20.05 -17.15 -9.26
CA ALA A 37 21.18 -16.47 -8.62
C ALA A 37 21.88 -17.38 -7.61
N LEU A 38 21.11 -18.07 -6.76
CA LEU A 38 21.64 -19.00 -5.76
C LEU A 38 22.40 -20.15 -6.43
N ALA A 39 21.86 -20.73 -7.49
CA ALA A 39 22.52 -21.79 -8.26
C ALA A 39 23.89 -21.31 -8.82
N GLU A 40 23.93 -20.10 -9.40
CA GLU A 40 25.15 -19.53 -9.95
C GLU A 40 26.16 -19.11 -8.87
N ILE A 41 25.71 -18.62 -7.71
CA ILE A 41 26.59 -18.39 -6.56
C ILE A 41 27.26 -19.69 -6.13
N VAL A 42 26.53 -20.80 -6.05
CA VAL A 42 27.09 -22.11 -5.73
C VAL A 42 28.11 -22.54 -6.79
N GLN A 43 27.86 -22.29 -8.09
CA GLN A 43 28.82 -22.60 -9.17
C GLN A 43 30.10 -21.73 -9.05
N ILE A 44 29.93 -20.45 -8.68
CA ILE A 44 31.07 -19.54 -8.44
C ILE A 44 31.93 -20.06 -7.29
N LEU A 45 31.30 -20.39 -6.15
CA LEU A 45 32.00 -20.93 -4.98
C LEU A 45 32.71 -22.24 -5.27
N ARG A 46 32.12 -23.07 -6.15
CA ARG A 46 32.75 -24.33 -6.64
C ARG A 46 33.76 -24.11 -7.76
N LYS A 47 34.08 -22.86 -8.11
CA LYS A 47 35.03 -22.48 -9.18
C LYS A 47 34.68 -23.07 -10.54
N ARG A 48 33.40 -23.34 -10.80
CA ARG A 48 32.93 -23.88 -12.09
C ARG A 48 32.92 -22.79 -13.17
N ARG A 49 33.41 -23.13 -14.38
CA ARG A 49 33.42 -22.23 -15.54
C ARG A 49 32.19 -22.40 -16.45
N GLU A 50 31.25 -23.19 -16.04
CA GLU A 50 29.98 -23.42 -16.74
C GLU A 50 28.82 -23.05 -15.84
N PRO A 51 27.68 -22.59 -16.41
CA PRO A 51 26.46 -22.36 -15.63
C PRO A 51 25.91 -23.69 -15.12
N TRP A 52 25.14 -23.67 -14.06
CA TRP A 52 24.33 -24.82 -13.67
C TRP A 52 23.37 -25.17 -14.82
N ALA A 53 23.14 -26.46 -15.08
CA ALA A 53 22.40 -26.94 -16.26
C ALA A 53 20.98 -26.34 -16.35
N GLY A 54 20.33 -26.07 -15.22
CA GLY A 54 18.99 -25.48 -15.15
C GLY A 54 18.95 -23.96 -15.28
N THR A 55 20.08 -23.26 -15.07
CA THR A 55 20.12 -21.79 -15.06
C THR A 55 19.59 -21.14 -16.34
N PRO A 56 19.89 -21.60 -17.56
CA PRO A 56 19.33 -21.00 -18.77
C PRO A 56 17.79 -21.06 -18.80
N LEU A 57 17.20 -22.18 -18.40
CA LEU A 57 15.75 -22.32 -18.34
C LEU A 57 15.13 -21.35 -17.29
N LEU A 58 15.75 -21.25 -16.11
CA LEU A 58 15.29 -20.30 -15.08
C LEU A 58 15.34 -18.86 -15.59
N ALA A 59 16.42 -18.47 -16.31
CA ALA A 59 16.55 -17.14 -16.88
C ALA A 59 15.47 -16.84 -17.93
N TYR A 60 15.17 -17.79 -18.82
CA TYR A 60 14.11 -17.62 -19.83
C TYR A 60 12.73 -17.50 -19.18
N LEU A 61 12.41 -18.36 -18.22
CA LEU A 61 11.14 -18.32 -17.52
C LEU A 61 10.99 -17.06 -16.66
N ALA A 62 12.08 -16.61 -16.02
CA ALA A 62 12.10 -15.36 -15.26
C ALA A 62 11.79 -14.15 -16.16
N ALA A 63 12.44 -14.07 -17.35
CA ALA A 63 12.17 -13.01 -18.31
C ALA A 63 10.73 -13.05 -18.85
N ALA A 64 10.25 -14.26 -19.19
CA ALA A 64 8.88 -14.47 -19.68
C ALA A 64 7.81 -14.06 -18.65
N ALA A 65 8.08 -14.24 -17.35
CA ALA A 65 7.18 -13.85 -16.27
C ALA A 65 7.34 -12.38 -15.85
N ALA A 66 8.56 -11.81 -15.92
CA ALA A 66 8.81 -10.44 -15.50
C ALA A 66 8.11 -9.39 -16.38
N VAL A 67 8.05 -9.64 -17.70
CA VAL A 67 7.39 -8.70 -18.63
C VAL A 67 5.91 -8.54 -18.32
N PRO A 68 5.07 -9.58 -18.29
CA PRO A 68 3.66 -9.42 -17.95
C PRO A 68 3.46 -8.93 -16.51
N ALA A 69 4.33 -9.31 -15.57
CA ALA A 69 4.28 -8.79 -14.21
C ALA A 69 4.41 -7.26 -14.18
N SER A 70 5.37 -6.70 -14.92
CA SER A 70 5.55 -5.24 -15.02
C SER A 70 4.36 -4.57 -15.71
N ILE A 71 3.86 -5.12 -16.82
CA ILE A 71 2.69 -4.57 -17.53
C ILE A 71 1.47 -4.52 -16.60
N PHE A 72 1.20 -5.60 -15.89
CA PHE A 72 0.05 -5.66 -14.96
C PHE A 72 0.23 -4.72 -13.76
N GLY A 73 1.48 -4.51 -13.31
CA GLY A 73 1.77 -3.52 -12.27
C GLY A 73 1.45 -2.09 -12.70
N PHE A 74 1.80 -1.71 -13.93
CA PHE A 74 1.41 -0.41 -14.50
C PHE A 74 -0.11 -0.28 -14.65
N MET A 75 -0.78 -1.33 -15.12
CA MET A 75 -2.25 -1.34 -15.23
C MET A 75 -2.93 -1.18 -13.87
N LEU A 76 -2.38 -1.82 -12.82
CA LEU A 76 -2.90 -1.70 -11.45
C LEU A 76 -2.70 -0.28 -10.91
N ALA A 77 -1.53 0.31 -11.15
CA ALA A 77 -1.23 1.67 -10.70
C ALA A 77 -2.14 2.70 -11.38
N ASP A 78 -2.32 2.60 -12.70
CA ASP A 78 -3.22 3.46 -13.49
C ASP A 78 -4.68 3.35 -13.02
N TYR A 79 -5.16 2.11 -12.83
CA TYR A 79 -6.53 1.87 -12.39
C TYR A 79 -6.79 2.36 -10.96
N GLY A 80 -5.81 2.17 -10.07
CA GLY A 80 -5.92 2.56 -8.66
C GLY A 80 -5.68 4.06 -8.41
N GLY A 81 -5.26 4.84 -9.41
CA GLY A 81 -4.89 6.25 -9.25
C GLY A 81 -3.77 6.44 -8.19
N ASN A 82 -2.88 5.46 -8.10
CA ASN A 82 -1.84 5.46 -7.08
C ASN A 82 -0.66 6.32 -7.54
N GLU A 83 -0.38 7.39 -6.79
CA GLU A 83 0.74 8.29 -6.99
C GLU A 83 1.54 8.45 -5.70
N GLY A 84 2.81 8.84 -5.81
CA GLY A 84 3.70 9.10 -4.69
C GLY A 84 5.07 8.45 -4.85
N ASP A 85 6.06 8.97 -4.14
CA ASP A 85 7.48 8.59 -4.26
C ASP A 85 7.72 7.08 -4.10
N LEU A 86 7.00 6.43 -3.18
CA LEU A 86 7.16 5.01 -2.91
C LEU A 86 6.68 4.14 -4.08
N ILE A 87 5.56 4.52 -4.71
CA ILE A 87 5.06 3.76 -5.87
C ILE A 87 5.92 4.00 -7.10
N ASP A 88 6.47 5.20 -7.27
CA ASP A 88 7.37 5.50 -8.38
C ASP A 88 8.69 4.75 -8.21
N LEU A 89 9.23 4.70 -7.00
CA LEU A 89 10.41 3.87 -6.72
C LEU A 89 10.13 2.39 -6.98
N HIS A 90 8.98 1.86 -6.56
CA HIS A 90 8.55 0.48 -6.84
C HIS A 90 8.46 0.21 -8.36
N LYS A 91 7.90 1.13 -9.14
CA LYS A 91 7.83 1.02 -10.61
C LYS A 91 9.21 0.95 -11.23
N TRP A 92 10.13 1.87 -10.86
CA TRP A 92 11.48 1.91 -11.41
C TRP A 92 12.31 0.66 -11.05
N LEU A 93 12.20 0.18 -9.82
CA LEU A 93 12.84 -1.07 -9.40
C LEU A 93 12.26 -2.28 -10.16
N GLY A 94 10.96 -2.29 -10.43
CA GLY A 94 10.30 -3.32 -11.23
C GLY A 94 10.78 -3.33 -12.67
N ILE A 95 10.95 -2.16 -13.31
CA ILE A 95 11.53 -2.02 -14.64
C ILE A 95 12.98 -2.53 -14.64
N ALA A 96 13.80 -2.08 -13.68
CA ALA A 96 15.19 -2.51 -13.56
C ALA A 96 15.32 -4.03 -13.38
N SER A 97 14.43 -4.63 -12.56
CA SER A 97 14.37 -6.08 -12.38
C SER A 97 14.03 -6.81 -13.67
N THR A 98 13.09 -6.28 -14.47
CA THR A 98 12.70 -6.85 -15.76
C THR A 98 13.84 -6.76 -16.77
N VAL A 99 14.56 -5.63 -16.82
CA VAL A 99 15.74 -5.46 -17.66
C VAL A 99 16.84 -6.47 -17.26
N ALA A 100 17.09 -6.67 -15.97
CA ALA A 100 18.06 -7.66 -15.49
C ALA A 100 17.63 -9.10 -15.88
N ALA A 101 16.35 -9.44 -15.80
CA ALA A 101 15.85 -10.74 -16.22
C ALA A 101 16.04 -10.98 -17.73
N LEU A 102 15.74 -9.96 -18.56
CA LEU A 102 15.96 -10.01 -20.01
C LEU A 102 17.45 -10.13 -20.35
N ALA A 103 18.33 -9.40 -19.66
CA ALA A 103 19.78 -9.49 -19.82
C ALA A 103 20.31 -10.89 -19.44
N ALA A 104 19.78 -11.49 -18.36
CA ALA A 104 20.10 -12.85 -17.98
C ALA A 104 19.68 -13.85 -19.07
N ALA A 105 18.46 -13.74 -19.61
CA ALA A 105 17.97 -14.59 -20.68
C ALA A 105 18.81 -14.46 -21.96
N GLY A 106 19.14 -13.23 -22.38
CA GLY A 106 20.00 -12.98 -23.54
C GLY A 106 21.43 -13.57 -23.39
N SER A 107 22.00 -13.41 -22.18
CA SER A 107 23.35 -13.93 -21.88
C SER A 107 23.37 -15.46 -21.78
N ALA A 108 22.26 -16.09 -21.37
CA ALA A 108 22.14 -17.54 -21.25
C ALA A 108 22.34 -18.27 -22.57
N ILE A 109 22.05 -17.63 -23.71
CA ILE A 109 22.16 -18.21 -25.06
C ILE A 109 23.60 -18.71 -25.30
N LYS A 110 24.62 -17.96 -24.91
CA LYS A 110 26.05 -18.25 -25.17
C LYS A 110 26.85 -18.53 -23.90
N ALA A 111 26.24 -18.64 -22.74
CA ALA A 111 26.92 -18.74 -21.45
C ALA A 111 27.79 -20.03 -21.32
N LYS A 112 27.44 -21.11 -22.03
CA LYS A 112 28.21 -22.34 -22.03
C LYS A 112 29.51 -22.29 -22.88
N THR A 113 29.51 -21.45 -23.90
CA THR A 113 30.61 -21.39 -24.89
C THR A 113 31.40 -20.09 -24.84
N CYS A 114 30.86 -19.06 -24.22
CA CYS A 114 31.45 -17.73 -24.19
C CYS A 114 31.58 -17.22 -22.75
N PHE A 115 32.81 -17.08 -22.26
CA PHE A 115 33.07 -16.64 -20.88
C PHE A 115 32.48 -15.27 -20.54
N PRO A 116 32.59 -14.22 -21.39
CA PRO A 116 31.87 -12.96 -21.12
C PRO A 116 30.37 -13.11 -20.97
N SER A 117 29.73 -14.00 -21.75
CA SER A 117 28.29 -14.29 -21.61
C SER A 117 27.96 -15.00 -20.30
N LEU A 118 28.85 -15.89 -19.82
CA LEU A 118 28.69 -16.51 -18.49
C LEU A 118 28.78 -15.48 -17.37
N VAL A 119 29.73 -14.55 -17.44
CA VAL A 119 29.87 -13.47 -16.46
C VAL A 119 28.66 -12.58 -16.49
N ALA A 120 28.19 -12.19 -17.68
CA ALA A 120 26.98 -11.37 -17.83
C ALA A 120 25.72 -12.06 -17.27
N LEU A 121 25.54 -13.36 -17.51
CA LEU A 121 24.45 -14.17 -16.95
C LEU A 121 24.47 -14.14 -15.41
N ARG A 122 25.62 -14.40 -14.81
CA ARG A 122 25.80 -14.42 -13.36
C ARG A 122 25.52 -13.07 -12.74
N LEU A 123 26.07 -12.00 -13.28
CA LEU A 123 25.84 -10.64 -12.80
C LEU A 123 24.38 -10.24 -12.95
N SER A 124 23.75 -10.53 -14.08
CA SER A 124 22.33 -10.21 -14.31
C SER A 124 21.39 -10.96 -13.37
N LEU A 125 21.67 -12.24 -13.08
CA LEU A 125 20.86 -13.02 -12.13
C LEU A 125 21.03 -12.51 -10.69
N ILE A 126 22.27 -12.25 -10.25
CA ILE A 126 22.53 -11.77 -8.88
C ILE A 126 21.94 -10.36 -8.69
N LEU A 127 22.17 -9.46 -9.64
CA LEU A 127 21.60 -8.12 -9.62
C LEU A 127 20.06 -8.19 -9.67
N GLY A 128 19.51 -9.01 -10.59
CA GLY A 128 18.07 -9.21 -10.72
C GLY A 128 17.44 -9.74 -9.43
N ALA A 129 18.07 -10.70 -8.75
CA ALA A 129 17.60 -11.20 -7.46
C ALA A 129 17.59 -10.11 -6.36
N GLY A 130 18.62 -9.26 -6.31
CA GLY A 130 18.68 -8.12 -5.42
C GLY A 130 17.58 -7.09 -5.71
N LEU A 131 17.39 -6.76 -6.99
CA LEU A 131 16.37 -5.81 -7.43
C LEU A 131 14.94 -6.30 -7.15
N VAL A 132 14.61 -7.57 -7.43
CA VAL A 132 13.28 -8.12 -7.12
C VAL A 132 13.05 -8.20 -5.61
N GLY A 133 14.10 -8.44 -4.81
CA GLY A 133 14.04 -8.37 -3.36
C GLY A 133 13.67 -6.97 -2.87
N ALA A 134 14.36 -5.95 -3.38
CA ALA A 134 14.06 -4.55 -3.08
C ALA A 134 12.65 -4.15 -3.56
N THR A 135 12.27 -4.54 -4.79
CA THR A 135 10.93 -4.28 -5.35
C THR A 135 9.85 -4.94 -4.50
N GLY A 136 10.07 -6.20 -4.07
CA GLY A 136 9.15 -6.94 -3.20
C GLY A 136 8.99 -6.27 -1.83
N TYR A 137 10.10 -5.79 -1.24
CA TYR A 137 10.06 -5.03 -0.01
C TYR A 137 9.21 -3.75 -0.15
N MET A 138 9.46 -2.95 -1.22
CA MET A 138 8.67 -1.75 -1.49
C MET A 138 7.20 -2.07 -1.77
N GLY A 139 6.92 -3.18 -2.47
CA GLY A 139 5.55 -3.67 -2.68
C GLY A 139 4.85 -4.04 -1.37
N GLY A 140 5.59 -4.63 -0.43
CA GLY A 140 5.11 -4.89 0.92
C GLY A 140 4.77 -3.61 1.68
N GLU A 141 5.63 -2.59 1.62
CA GLU A 141 5.39 -1.28 2.22
C GLU A 141 4.15 -0.56 1.64
N LEU A 142 3.79 -0.84 0.39
CA LEU A 142 2.56 -0.31 -0.23
C LEU A 142 1.28 -0.97 0.29
N VAL A 143 1.36 -2.19 0.83
CA VAL A 143 0.22 -3.00 1.28
C VAL A 143 0.12 -3.06 2.80
N PHE A 144 1.25 -3.17 3.49
CA PHE A 144 1.37 -3.28 4.94
C PHE A 144 1.83 -1.97 5.57
N GLU A 145 1.98 -1.97 6.89
CA GLU A 145 2.57 -0.83 7.60
C GLU A 145 4.06 -0.66 7.26
N LYS A 146 4.53 0.60 7.28
CA LYS A 146 5.93 0.94 7.09
C LYS A 146 6.82 0.12 8.03
N ASP A 147 7.98 -0.31 7.53
CA ASP A 147 8.95 -1.13 8.27
C ASP A 147 8.43 -2.51 8.74
N HIS A 148 7.35 -3.03 8.15
CA HIS A 148 6.71 -4.27 8.61
C HIS A 148 7.68 -5.48 8.72
N ILE A 149 8.66 -5.63 7.82
CA ILE A 149 9.70 -6.67 7.89
C ILE A 149 10.82 -6.24 8.82
N LEU A 150 11.37 -5.02 8.65
CA LEU A 150 12.54 -4.55 9.39
C LEU A 150 12.28 -4.45 10.89
N LYS A 151 11.06 -4.14 11.30
CA LYS A 151 10.63 -4.16 12.70
C LYS A 151 10.89 -5.53 13.35
N HIS A 152 10.49 -6.60 12.68
CA HIS A 152 10.68 -7.96 13.21
C HIS A 152 12.14 -8.41 13.13
N VAL A 153 12.88 -8.04 12.10
CA VAL A 153 14.33 -8.30 11.99
C VAL A 153 15.07 -7.61 13.13
N ARG A 154 14.80 -6.34 13.40
CA ARG A 154 15.42 -5.61 14.54
C ARG A 154 15.14 -6.27 15.88
N ILE A 155 13.91 -6.73 16.11
CA ILE A 155 13.55 -7.47 17.34
C ILE A 155 14.35 -8.77 17.44
N LEU A 156 14.43 -9.54 16.36
CA LEU A 156 15.10 -10.83 16.32
C LEU A 156 16.60 -10.73 16.63
N PHE A 157 17.26 -9.68 16.15
CA PHE A 157 18.70 -9.44 16.38
C PHE A 157 19.00 -8.59 17.60
N GLY A 158 18.00 -8.32 18.47
CA GLY A 158 18.19 -7.50 19.67
C GLY A 158 18.59 -6.05 19.39
N LEU A 159 18.41 -5.60 18.14
CA LEU A 159 18.64 -4.22 17.78
C LEU A 159 17.49 -3.41 18.38
N ALA A 160 17.83 -2.40 19.19
CA ALA A 160 16.80 -1.51 19.75
C ALA A 160 15.86 -1.08 18.62
N PRO A 161 14.53 -1.08 18.84
CA PRO A 161 13.64 -0.52 17.88
C PRO A 161 14.15 0.90 17.59
N GLN A 162 14.57 1.17 16.35
CA GLN A 162 14.65 2.56 15.94
C GLN A 162 13.28 3.11 16.32
N LYS A 163 13.25 4.15 17.16
CA LYS A 163 12.06 4.99 17.23
C LYS A 163 11.78 5.29 15.76
N SER A 164 10.92 4.46 15.14
CA SER A 164 10.31 4.84 13.86
C SER A 164 9.88 6.24 14.15
N ASP A 165 10.07 7.15 13.26
CA ASP A 165 9.52 8.49 13.36
C ASP A 165 8.02 8.43 13.72
N GLN A 166 7.72 7.96 14.90
CA GLN A 166 6.83 8.63 15.80
C GLN A 166 7.58 9.95 16.01
N GLN A 167 7.61 10.74 14.93
CA GLN A 167 7.70 12.17 15.08
C GLN A 167 6.81 12.48 16.24
N ASP A 168 7.47 12.82 17.35
CA ASP A 168 6.86 13.36 18.52
C ASP A 168 5.35 13.64 18.32
N GLN A 169 4.53 12.57 18.40
CA GLN A 169 3.35 12.78 19.17
C GLN A 169 3.97 13.07 20.53
N LYS A 170 4.37 14.31 20.74
CA LYS A 170 4.33 14.97 22.00
C LYS A 170 2.98 14.53 22.51
N VAL A 171 3.00 13.46 23.31
CA VAL A 171 1.90 13.18 24.19
C VAL A 171 1.85 14.46 24.99
N VAL A 172 1.04 15.38 24.50
CA VAL A 172 0.59 16.50 25.34
C VAL A 172 -0.01 15.74 26.48
N PRO A 173 0.61 15.76 27.69
CA PRO A 173 0.01 15.11 28.84
C PRO A 173 -1.44 15.58 28.81
N PRO A 174 -2.43 14.67 29.01
CA PRO A 174 -3.82 15.08 28.98
C PRO A 174 -3.92 16.35 29.82
N PRO A 175 -4.48 17.44 29.27
CA PRO A 175 -4.60 18.66 30.02
C PRO A 175 -5.23 18.27 31.36
N PRO A 176 -4.80 18.85 32.49
CA PRO A 176 -5.37 18.54 33.81
C PRO A 176 -6.88 18.63 33.65
N PRO A 177 -7.65 17.73 34.28
CA PRO A 177 -9.09 17.64 34.10
C PRO A 177 -9.72 19.02 34.33
N THR A 178 -10.03 19.69 33.23
CA THR A 178 -10.84 20.90 33.28
C THR A 178 -12.22 20.46 33.74
N PRO A 179 -12.88 21.19 34.66
CA PRO A 179 -14.17 20.79 35.18
C PRO A 179 -15.13 20.52 34.03
N ALA A 180 -15.82 19.40 34.11
CA ALA A 180 -16.65 18.82 33.07
C ALA A 180 -17.60 19.89 32.47
N SER A 181 -17.24 20.37 31.28
CA SER A 181 -18.25 21.00 30.44
C SER A 181 -19.03 19.85 29.80
N ASP A 182 -20.34 19.88 29.87
CA ASP A 182 -21.26 18.91 29.24
C ASP A 182 -21.10 18.83 27.72
N LYS A 183 -20.24 19.69 27.13
CA LYS A 183 -19.98 19.78 25.68
C LYS A 183 -18.89 18.79 25.25
N VAL A 184 -19.16 18.13 24.15
CA VAL A 184 -18.21 17.19 23.54
C VAL A 184 -17.03 17.95 22.92
N ASP A 185 -15.83 17.65 23.38
CA ASP A 185 -14.59 18.25 22.86
C ASP A 185 -14.04 17.42 21.68
N PHE A 186 -13.73 18.09 20.56
CA PHE A 186 -13.25 17.41 19.37
C PHE A 186 -11.92 16.69 19.60
N VAL A 187 -10.94 17.36 20.19
CA VAL A 187 -9.58 16.81 20.34
C VAL A 187 -9.54 15.67 21.34
N ARG A 188 -10.30 15.79 22.41
CA ARG A 188 -10.36 14.81 23.50
C ARG A 188 -11.24 13.61 23.17
N ASP A 189 -12.44 13.85 22.60
CA ASP A 189 -13.51 12.83 22.50
C ASP A 189 -13.68 12.29 21.08
N ILE A 190 -13.46 13.09 20.03
CA ILE A 190 -13.79 12.76 18.65
C ILE A 190 -12.54 12.39 17.84
N ALA A 191 -11.48 13.20 17.90
CA ALA A 191 -10.28 12.99 17.10
C ALA A 191 -9.62 11.62 17.32
N PRO A 192 -9.46 11.09 18.55
CA PRO A 192 -8.90 9.76 18.78
C PRO A 192 -9.71 8.65 18.11
N LEU A 193 -11.05 8.77 18.13
CA LEU A 193 -11.94 7.82 17.49
C LEU A 193 -11.79 7.87 15.97
N LEU A 194 -11.82 9.05 15.37
CA LEU A 194 -11.64 9.22 13.92
C LEU A 194 -10.29 8.73 13.46
N GLN A 195 -9.22 8.99 14.23
CA GLN A 195 -7.86 8.54 13.94
C GLN A 195 -7.76 7.01 13.92
N THR A 196 -8.35 6.32 14.90
CA THR A 196 -8.19 4.86 15.05
C THR A 196 -9.14 4.06 14.17
N ALA A 197 -10.41 4.47 14.07
CA ALA A 197 -11.44 3.70 13.38
C ALA A 197 -11.67 4.11 11.92
N CYS A 198 -11.38 5.37 11.53
CA CYS A 198 -11.78 5.91 10.23
C CYS A 198 -10.58 6.29 9.35
N PHE A 199 -9.54 6.91 9.96
CA PHE A 199 -8.44 7.53 9.23
C PHE A 199 -7.62 6.52 8.41
N ARG A 200 -7.52 5.26 8.84
CA ARG A 200 -6.82 4.20 8.10
C ARG A 200 -7.36 4.00 6.67
N CYS A 201 -8.67 4.19 6.47
CA CYS A 201 -9.32 4.05 5.17
C CYS A 201 -9.65 5.39 4.51
N HIS A 202 -9.80 6.46 5.31
CA HIS A 202 -10.23 7.78 4.86
C HIS A 202 -9.17 8.87 5.06
N GLY A 203 -7.93 8.49 5.43
CA GLY A 203 -6.78 9.38 5.54
C GLY A 203 -5.68 9.01 4.56
N GLY A 204 -4.87 9.99 4.14
CA GLY A 204 -3.75 9.78 3.23
C GLY A 204 -4.13 9.78 1.74
N GLU A 205 -3.33 9.12 0.92
CA GLU A 205 -3.46 9.17 -0.54
C GLU A 205 -4.56 8.25 -1.09
N LYS A 206 -4.73 7.07 -0.48
CA LYS A 206 -5.76 6.09 -0.88
C LYS A 206 -7.02 6.29 -0.06
N VAL A 207 -8.01 6.94 -0.66
CA VAL A 207 -9.24 7.32 0.01
C VAL A 207 -10.42 6.53 -0.53
N LYS A 208 -11.02 5.69 0.32
CA LYS A 208 -12.24 4.96 -0.05
C LYS A 208 -13.42 5.92 -0.13
N GLY A 209 -14.24 5.77 -1.18
CA GLY A 209 -15.44 6.60 -1.38
C GLY A 209 -15.15 8.09 -1.60
N LYS A 210 -13.92 8.46 -2.00
CA LYS A 210 -13.46 9.86 -2.16
C LYS A 210 -13.62 10.72 -0.89
N PHE A 211 -13.87 10.10 0.26
CA PHE A 211 -14.01 10.80 1.54
C PHE A 211 -12.65 10.97 2.21
N LYS A 212 -12.19 12.22 2.34
CA LYS A 212 -10.91 12.58 2.96
C LYS A 212 -11.13 13.16 4.35
N LEU A 213 -10.53 12.52 5.35
CA LEU A 213 -10.64 12.92 6.76
C LEU A 213 -9.46 13.77 7.25
N ASN A 214 -8.53 14.16 6.37
CA ASN A 214 -7.27 14.80 6.75
C ASN A 214 -7.47 16.17 7.40
N THR A 215 -8.35 16.98 6.88
CA THR A 215 -8.58 18.37 7.32
C THR A 215 -10.07 18.62 7.58
N LYS A 216 -10.38 19.64 8.36
CA LYS A 216 -11.74 20.13 8.57
C LYS A 216 -12.48 20.31 7.24
N LYS A 217 -11.86 21.02 6.29
CA LYS A 217 -12.46 21.30 4.99
C LYS A 217 -12.88 20.01 4.27
N THR A 218 -11.95 19.08 4.08
CA THR A 218 -12.20 17.83 3.33
C THR A 218 -13.19 16.91 4.07
N ALA A 219 -13.14 16.89 5.40
CA ALA A 219 -14.07 16.10 6.21
C ALA A 219 -15.52 16.63 6.12
N TYR A 220 -15.70 17.93 6.01
CA TYR A 220 -17.04 18.52 5.87
C TYR A 220 -17.59 18.42 4.45
N GLU A 221 -16.73 18.55 3.45
CA GLU A 221 -17.12 18.37 2.04
C GLU A 221 -17.67 16.97 1.79
N GLY A 222 -17.09 15.95 2.43
CA GLY A 222 -17.51 14.56 2.30
C GLY A 222 -16.91 13.87 1.10
N GLY A 223 -17.62 12.86 0.57
CA GLY A 223 -17.18 12.02 -0.53
C GLY A 223 -18.30 11.74 -1.55
N GLU A 224 -18.21 10.58 -2.22
CA GLU A 224 -19.19 10.16 -3.23
C GLU A 224 -20.62 10.06 -2.69
N SER A 225 -20.77 9.74 -1.41
CA SER A 225 -22.08 9.61 -0.74
C SER A 225 -22.65 10.95 -0.24
N GLY A 226 -22.00 12.08 -0.54
CA GLY A 226 -22.42 13.43 -0.16
C GLY A 226 -21.70 13.97 1.07
N LYS A 227 -22.26 15.01 1.70
CA LYS A 227 -21.67 15.68 2.86
C LYS A 227 -21.52 14.74 4.04
N ALA A 228 -20.28 14.65 4.57
CA ALA A 228 -20.02 13.76 5.70
C ALA A 228 -20.44 14.41 7.03
N ILE A 229 -20.26 15.70 7.21
CA ILE A 229 -20.60 16.42 8.43
C ILE A 229 -21.50 17.60 8.10
N ASN A 230 -22.69 17.61 8.69
CA ASN A 230 -23.64 18.72 8.64
C ASN A 230 -23.85 19.21 10.08
N PRO A 231 -23.25 20.35 10.48
CA PRO A 231 -23.36 20.86 11.83
C PRO A 231 -24.81 21.02 12.29
N GLY A 232 -25.12 20.55 13.49
CA GLY A 232 -26.45 20.56 14.08
C GLY A 232 -27.43 19.52 13.53
N LYS A 233 -27.00 18.69 12.53
CA LYS A 233 -27.93 17.77 11.84
C LYS A 233 -27.34 16.37 11.70
N PRO A 234 -27.33 15.54 12.74
CA PRO A 234 -26.75 14.18 12.67
C PRO A 234 -27.41 13.30 11.61
N SER A 235 -28.74 13.36 11.48
CA SER A 235 -29.47 12.57 10.49
C SER A 235 -29.13 12.89 9.03
N LEU A 236 -28.55 14.04 8.76
CA LEU A 236 -28.07 14.46 7.44
C LEU A 236 -26.54 14.31 7.30
N SER A 237 -25.86 13.88 8.35
CA SER A 237 -24.42 13.70 8.40
C SER A 237 -24.02 12.26 8.08
N LYS A 238 -23.41 12.02 6.92
CA LYS A 238 -22.99 10.68 6.50
C LYS A 238 -22.03 10.03 7.48
N LEU A 239 -21.20 10.82 8.17
CA LEU A 239 -20.33 10.33 9.24
C LEU A 239 -21.13 9.59 10.33
N TYR A 240 -22.26 10.13 10.75
CA TYR A 240 -23.10 9.49 11.78
C TYR A 240 -24.00 8.40 11.18
N THR A 241 -24.69 8.69 10.06
CA THR A 241 -25.65 7.74 9.51
C THR A 241 -25.00 6.44 9.07
N SER A 242 -23.78 6.47 8.50
CA SER A 242 -23.06 5.25 8.14
C SER A 242 -22.55 4.44 9.34
N LEU A 243 -22.40 5.04 10.54
CA LEU A 243 -22.04 4.29 11.76
C LEU A 243 -23.21 3.46 12.31
N THR A 244 -24.44 3.79 11.92
CA THR A 244 -25.70 3.22 12.45
C THR A 244 -26.57 2.61 11.35
N ASP A 245 -26.06 2.50 10.13
CA ASP A 245 -26.81 1.97 8.99
C ASP A 245 -27.10 0.49 9.19
N PRO A 246 -28.35 0.02 8.98
CA PRO A 246 -28.70 -1.40 9.05
C PRO A 246 -28.15 -2.21 7.86
N ASP A 247 -27.80 -1.57 6.74
CA ASP A 247 -27.22 -2.19 5.57
C ASP A 247 -25.69 -2.36 5.77
N GLU A 248 -25.24 -3.62 5.80
CA GLU A 248 -23.84 -3.96 6.00
C GLU A 248 -22.92 -3.41 4.90
N ASP A 249 -23.41 -3.18 3.69
CA ASP A 249 -22.65 -2.59 2.58
C ASP A 249 -22.45 -1.07 2.76
N VAL A 250 -23.30 -0.42 3.53
CA VAL A 250 -23.24 1.01 3.87
C VAL A 250 -22.60 1.25 5.23
N LEU A 251 -22.70 0.27 6.14
CA LEU A 251 -22.22 0.36 7.51
C LEU A 251 -20.72 0.60 7.58
N MET A 252 -20.30 1.63 8.35
CA MET A 252 -18.90 1.98 8.55
C MET A 252 -18.50 1.92 10.04
N PRO A 253 -17.30 1.45 10.36
CA PRO A 253 -16.43 0.60 9.51
C PRO A 253 -17.15 -0.68 9.09
N PRO A 254 -16.77 -1.32 7.95
CA PRO A 254 -17.39 -2.57 7.50
C PRO A 254 -17.39 -3.66 8.60
N PRO A 255 -18.35 -4.58 8.64
CA PRO A 255 -18.49 -5.57 9.73
C PRO A 255 -17.23 -6.41 9.99
N LYS A 256 -16.43 -6.67 8.95
CA LYS A 256 -15.16 -7.43 9.03
C LYS A 256 -13.99 -6.67 9.67
N GLU A 257 -14.12 -5.37 9.88
CA GLU A 257 -13.06 -4.57 10.51
C GLU A 257 -13.02 -4.82 12.02
N LYS A 258 -11.79 -5.05 12.53
CA LYS A 258 -11.57 -5.38 13.95
C LYS A 258 -11.78 -4.17 14.88
N ILE A 259 -11.51 -2.97 14.38
CA ILE A 259 -11.63 -1.72 15.15
C ILE A 259 -12.91 -1.03 14.75
N ARG A 260 -13.88 -1.05 15.65
CA ARG A 260 -15.19 -0.42 15.47
C ARG A 260 -15.52 0.47 16.67
N PRO A 261 -16.20 1.61 16.44
CA PRO A 261 -16.67 2.46 17.52
C PRO A 261 -17.63 1.72 18.45
N SER A 262 -17.53 1.97 19.75
CA SER A 262 -18.54 1.53 20.71
C SER A 262 -19.82 2.36 20.58
N LYS A 263 -20.92 1.87 21.17
CA LYS A 263 -22.19 2.62 21.19
C LYS A 263 -22.03 4.00 21.84
N GLU A 264 -21.26 4.08 22.93
CA GLU A 264 -20.97 5.33 23.63
C GLU A 264 -20.17 6.31 22.74
N GLN A 265 -19.25 5.79 21.96
CA GLN A 265 -18.48 6.60 21.01
C GLN A 265 -19.34 7.10 19.85
N ILE A 266 -20.27 6.29 19.37
CA ILE A 266 -21.24 6.69 18.33
C ILE A 266 -22.17 7.79 18.86
N GLU A 267 -22.66 7.67 20.10
CA GLU A 267 -23.47 8.71 20.73
C GLU A 267 -22.66 10.00 20.95
N LYS A 268 -21.37 9.93 21.29
CA LYS A 268 -20.51 11.11 21.35
C LYS A 268 -20.37 11.80 19.99
N VAL A 269 -20.22 11.05 18.90
CA VAL A 269 -20.20 11.62 17.54
C VAL A 269 -21.51 12.33 17.23
N LYS A 270 -22.65 11.71 17.57
CA LYS A 270 -23.96 12.31 17.40
C LYS A 270 -24.07 13.63 18.14
N LYS A 271 -23.78 13.61 19.46
CA LYS A 271 -23.81 14.78 20.32
C LYS A 271 -22.89 15.89 19.82
N TRP A 272 -21.66 15.56 19.41
CA TRP A 272 -20.74 16.53 18.82
C TRP A 272 -21.31 17.20 17.57
N ILE A 273 -21.98 16.44 16.69
CA ILE A 273 -22.63 17.01 15.50
C ILE A 273 -23.83 17.90 15.92
N GLU A 274 -24.61 17.47 16.87
CA GLU A 274 -25.75 18.26 17.41
C GLU A 274 -25.29 19.60 18.00
N GLU A 275 -24.12 19.60 18.66
CA GLU A 275 -23.51 20.79 19.27
C GLU A 275 -22.77 21.68 18.25
N GLY A 276 -22.91 21.41 16.95
CA GLY A 276 -22.35 22.21 15.85
C GLY A 276 -21.09 21.68 15.22
N ALA A 277 -20.66 20.46 15.61
CA ALA A 277 -19.47 19.78 15.06
C ALA A 277 -18.21 20.66 15.11
N ASP A 278 -17.92 21.26 16.25
CA ASP A 278 -16.78 22.15 16.37
C ASP A 278 -15.46 21.40 16.16
N TRP A 279 -14.77 21.75 15.09
CA TRP A 279 -13.46 21.21 14.70
C TRP A 279 -12.45 22.34 14.74
N PRO A 280 -11.45 22.29 15.61
CA PRO A 280 -10.48 23.38 15.76
C PRO A 280 -9.77 23.75 14.45
N GLU A 281 -9.63 25.04 14.21
CA GLU A 281 -8.91 25.54 13.04
C GLU A 281 -7.43 25.09 13.10
N GLY A 282 -6.90 24.65 11.96
CA GLY A 282 -5.52 24.16 11.87
C GLY A 282 -5.30 22.74 12.42
N PHE A 283 -6.33 22.06 12.98
CA PHE A 283 -6.19 20.66 13.34
C PHE A 283 -6.26 19.78 12.11
N GLU A 284 -5.22 19.01 11.90
CA GLU A 284 -5.10 18.06 10.80
C GLU A 284 -4.69 16.68 11.31
N PHE A 285 -5.32 15.64 10.77
CA PHE A 285 -4.84 14.28 10.96
C PHE A 285 -3.62 14.03 10.10
N LYS A 286 -2.54 13.59 10.73
CA LYS A 286 -1.29 13.19 10.05
C LYS A 286 -1.14 11.67 10.15
N LYS A 287 -0.61 11.08 9.08
CA LYS A 287 -0.22 9.66 9.06
C LYS A 287 0.94 9.38 9.98
#